data_03f07eea5a784931dbe0dfe0d99a8c15
#
_entry.id   03f07eea5a784931dbe0dfe0d99a8c15
#
_cell.length_a   1.000
_cell.length_b   1.000
_cell.length_c   1.000
_cell.angle_alpha   90.00
_cell.angle_beta   90.00
_cell.angle_gamma   90.00
#
_symmetry.space_group_name_H-M   'P 1'
#
loop_
_entity.id
_entity.type
_entity.pdbx_description
1 polymer ?
#
loop_
_entity_poly.entity_id
_entity_poly.type
_entity_poly.pdbx_seq_one_letter_code
_entity_poly.pdbx_strand_id
1 'polypeptide(L)'
;LWHEIGHYLGVDQTTDGRDLDAALEDTADLLEEMKADLVSLTSARILQQRGRLTEAQLRGIYASGIRRVLQKNRPRREQPYQTMQLIQWNWYLEHGALRFENGRLRIDYRRYPEAVSSLLREVLTIQRAGDRDAANAFVTRWTTWRPELHEVVAQRMRESERTRFTIVTYEALDGPRR
;
A
#
# COMPACT_ATOMS: atom_id res chain seq x y z
N LEU A 1 -1.51 -12.23 -6.99
CA LEU A 1 -2.04 -13.40 -6.28
C LEU A 1 -2.27 -13.10 -4.79
N TRP A 2 -1.24 -12.75 -3.99
CA TRP A 2 -1.41 -12.54 -2.54
C TRP A 2 -2.26 -11.33 -2.19
N HIS A 3 -2.27 -10.29 -3.01
CA HIS A 3 -3.18 -9.17 -2.92
C HIS A 3 -4.64 -9.62 -3.09
N GLU A 4 -4.93 -10.37 -4.15
CA GLU A 4 -6.28 -10.93 -4.39
C GLU A 4 -6.75 -11.86 -3.26
N ILE A 5 -5.84 -12.67 -2.70
CA ILE A 5 -6.14 -13.47 -1.51
C ILE A 5 -6.44 -12.55 -0.30
N GLY A 6 -5.78 -11.41 -0.23
CA GLY A 6 -5.98 -10.40 0.81
C GLY A 6 -7.41 -9.88 0.88
N HIS A 7 -8.13 -9.81 -0.26
CA HIS A 7 -9.53 -9.43 -0.29
C HIS A 7 -10.46 -10.44 0.43
N TYR A 8 -10.10 -11.72 0.40
CA TYR A 8 -10.86 -12.78 1.07
C TYR A 8 -10.47 -12.97 2.55
N LEU A 9 -9.49 -12.22 3.05
CA LEU A 9 -9.03 -12.33 4.42
C LEU A 9 -9.35 -11.06 5.19
N GLY A 10 -9.76 -11.22 6.45
CA GLY A 10 -10.01 -10.11 7.36
C GLY A 10 -11.47 -10.02 7.79
N VAL A 11 -12.04 -8.82 7.70
CA VAL A 11 -13.39 -8.51 8.21
C VAL A 11 -14.33 -8.35 7.02
N ASP A 12 -15.41 -9.09 7.01
CA ASP A 12 -16.47 -8.98 5.98
C ASP A 12 -17.63 -8.09 6.45
N GLN A 13 -17.81 -7.99 7.75
CA GLN A 13 -18.89 -7.22 8.38
C GLN A 13 -18.37 -6.50 9.62
N THR A 14 -19.01 -5.41 9.94
CA THR A 14 -18.80 -4.68 11.19
C THR A 14 -19.24 -5.50 12.41
N THR A 15 -18.85 -5.05 13.60
CA THR A 15 -19.24 -5.73 14.86
C THR A 15 -20.77 -5.80 15.06
N ASP A 16 -21.52 -4.83 14.52
CA ASP A 16 -22.98 -4.77 14.56
C ASP A 16 -23.66 -5.42 13.35
N GLY A 17 -22.89 -6.13 12.50
CA GLY A 17 -23.39 -6.93 11.39
C GLY A 17 -23.72 -6.16 10.12
N ARG A 18 -23.33 -4.89 10.01
CA ARG A 18 -23.48 -4.12 8.77
C ARG A 18 -22.44 -4.53 7.74
N ASP A 19 -22.81 -4.45 6.49
CA ASP A 19 -21.88 -4.51 5.35
C ASP A 19 -20.86 -3.37 5.43
N LEU A 20 -19.60 -3.63 5.04
CA LEU A 20 -18.52 -2.65 5.13
C LEU A 20 -18.73 -1.45 4.20
N ASP A 21 -19.23 -1.68 2.98
CA ASP A 21 -19.50 -0.61 2.01
C ASP A 21 -20.58 0.31 2.54
N ALA A 22 -21.65 -0.26 3.10
CA ALA A 22 -22.72 0.50 3.71
C ALA A 22 -22.28 1.27 4.97
N ALA A 23 -21.32 0.73 5.74
CA ALA A 23 -20.86 1.35 6.97
C ALA A 23 -19.81 2.46 6.74
N LEU A 24 -18.91 2.27 5.79
CA LEU A 24 -17.73 3.11 5.57
C LEU A 24 -17.85 4.01 4.33
N GLU A 25 -18.82 3.73 3.47
CA GLU A 25 -19.14 4.51 2.25
C GLU A 25 -17.87 4.85 1.42
N ASP A 26 -17.60 6.12 1.18
CA ASP A 26 -16.50 6.59 0.32
C ASP A 26 -15.10 6.09 0.75
N THR A 27 -14.94 5.56 1.97
CA THR A 27 -13.67 5.05 2.47
C THR A 27 -13.55 3.53 2.39
N ALA A 28 -14.62 2.82 2.08
CA ALA A 28 -14.66 1.36 2.08
C ALA A 28 -13.65 0.76 1.09
N ASP A 29 -13.72 1.12 -0.18
CA ASP A 29 -12.82 0.64 -1.24
C ASP A 29 -11.35 0.94 -0.92
N LEU A 30 -11.07 2.15 -0.43
CA LEU A 30 -9.71 2.56 -0.08
C LEU A 30 -9.12 1.68 1.01
N LEU A 31 -9.89 1.41 2.06
CA LEU A 31 -9.46 0.58 3.20
C LEU A 31 -9.34 -0.89 2.79
N GLU A 32 -10.24 -1.37 1.93
CA GLU A 32 -10.23 -2.73 1.42
C GLU A 32 -8.99 -3.01 0.56
N GLU A 33 -8.68 -2.13 -0.38
CA GLU A 33 -7.49 -2.22 -1.22
C GLU A 33 -6.20 -2.13 -0.39
N MET A 34 -6.19 -1.23 0.59
CA MET A 34 -5.05 -1.11 1.51
C MET A 34 -4.88 -2.36 2.37
N LYS A 35 -5.97 -2.96 2.88
CA LYS A 35 -5.95 -4.22 3.61
C LYS A 35 -5.33 -5.32 2.74
N ALA A 36 -5.76 -5.47 1.50
CA ALA A 36 -5.25 -6.50 0.59
C ALA A 36 -3.73 -6.36 0.34
N ASP A 37 -3.23 -5.15 0.13
CA ASP A 37 -1.80 -4.87 0.02
C ASP A 37 -1.02 -5.25 1.29
N LEU A 38 -1.51 -4.86 2.47
CA LEU A 38 -0.86 -5.11 3.75
C LEU A 38 -0.86 -6.59 4.12
N VAL A 39 -1.95 -7.32 3.80
CA VAL A 39 -2.02 -8.78 3.94
C VAL A 39 -0.98 -9.46 3.05
N SER A 40 -0.82 -8.99 1.81
CA SER A 40 0.20 -9.50 0.89
C SER A 40 1.62 -9.38 1.49
N LEU A 41 1.97 -8.23 2.04
CA LEU A 41 3.27 -7.99 2.67
C LEU A 41 3.47 -8.82 3.94
N THR A 42 2.43 -8.98 4.75
CA THR A 42 2.44 -9.83 5.95
C THR A 42 2.63 -11.30 5.58
N SER A 43 1.94 -11.77 4.54
CA SER A 43 2.04 -13.14 4.03
C SER A 43 3.45 -13.46 3.53
N ALA A 44 4.13 -12.51 2.89
CA ALA A 44 5.52 -12.67 2.45
C ALA A 44 6.47 -12.99 3.62
N ARG A 45 6.29 -12.31 4.76
CA ARG A 45 7.07 -12.61 5.98
C ARG A 45 6.79 -14.01 6.53
N ILE A 46 5.51 -14.41 6.58
CA ILE A 46 5.11 -15.74 7.05
C ILE A 46 5.72 -16.83 6.15
N LEU A 47 5.71 -16.62 4.83
CA LEU A 47 6.31 -17.54 3.87
C LEU A 47 7.83 -17.64 4.07
N GLN A 48 8.51 -16.55 4.35
CA GLN A 48 9.94 -16.56 4.65
C GLN A 48 10.23 -17.32 5.94
N GLN A 49 9.47 -17.09 7.02
CA GLN A 49 9.60 -17.82 8.28
C GLN A 49 9.38 -19.32 8.13
N ARG A 50 8.54 -19.74 7.17
CA ARG A 50 8.27 -21.13 6.82
C ARG A 50 9.27 -21.71 5.79
N GLY A 51 10.34 -20.98 5.48
CA GLY A 51 11.37 -21.42 4.53
C GLY A 51 10.94 -21.47 3.06
N ARG A 52 9.79 -20.84 2.73
CA ARG A 52 9.28 -20.77 1.35
C ARG A 52 9.88 -19.61 0.55
N LEU A 53 10.41 -18.61 1.25
CA LEU A 53 11.14 -17.48 0.67
C LEU A 53 12.48 -17.33 1.38
N THR A 54 13.50 -16.96 0.62
CA THR A 54 14.79 -16.54 1.18
C THR A 54 14.68 -15.11 1.76
N GLU A 55 15.63 -14.75 2.62
CA GLU A 55 15.74 -13.36 3.13
C GLU A 55 15.92 -12.33 2.00
N ALA A 56 16.68 -12.67 0.96
CA ALA A 56 16.88 -11.81 -0.20
C ALA A 56 15.58 -11.59 -0.99
N GLN A 57 14.77 -12.62 -1.16
CA GLN A 57 13.46 -12.51 -1.81
C GLN A 57 12.50 -11.65 -0.96
N LEU A 58 12.47 -11.85 0.36
CA LEU A 58 11.65 -11.02 1.27
C LEU A 58 12.04 -9.55 1.17
N ARG A 59 13.33 -9.22 1.21
CA ARG A 59 13.81 -7.84 1.02
C ARG A 59 13.44 -7.26 -0.33
N GLY A 60 13.48 -8.06 -1.39
CA GLY A 60 13.02 -7.66 -2.72
C GLY A 60 11.54 -7.31 -2.74
N ILE A 61 10.70 -8.12 -2.09
CA ILE A 61 9.26 -7.86 -1.94
C ILE A 61 9.02 -6.56 -1.16
N TYR A 62 9.73 -6.34 -0.05
CA TYR A 62 9.61 -5.13 0.75
C TYR A 62 10.05 -3.88 -0.01
N ALA A 63 11.17 -3.94 -0.73
CA ALA A 63 11.63 -2.84 -1.57
C ALA A 63 10.63 -2.50 -2.67
N SER A 64 10.00 -3.51 -3.27
CA SER A 64 8.94 -3.35 -4.27
C SER A 64 7.69 -2.71 -3.66
N GLY A 65 7.26 -3.18 -2.48
CA GLY A 65 6.15 -2.58 -1.74
C GLY A 65 6.38 -1.11 -1.41
N ILE A 66 7.58 -0.76 -0.96
CA ILE A 66 7.94 0.65 -0.69
C ILE A 66 7.96 1.47 -1.99
N ARG A 67 8.54 0.94 -3.07
CA ARG A 67 8.53 1.62 -4.36
C ARG A 67 7.11 1.91 -4.84
N ARG A 68 6.18 0.99 -4.60
CA ARG A 68 4.77 1.15 -4.96
C ARG A 68 4.10 2.31 -4.25
N VAL A 69 4.42 2.56 -2.97
CA VAL A 69 3.79 3.64 -2.19
C VAL A 69 4.38 5.02 -2.47
N LEU A 70 5.56 5.09 -3.10
CA LEU A 70 6.17 6.37 -3.46
C LEU A 70 5.45 7.00 -4.66
N GLN A 71 4.98 8.21 -4.48
CA GLN A 71 4.23 8.93 -5.50
C GLN A 71 5.15 9.70 -6.46
N LYS A 72 4.83 9.70 -7.75
CA LYS A 72 5.49 10.56 -8.76
C LYS A 72 4.91 11.98 -8.77
N ASN A 73 3.64 12.08 -8.43
CA ASN A 73 2.90 13.34 -8.37
C ASN A 73 2.06 13.37 -7.10
N ARG A 74 1.61 14.57 -6.72
CA ARG A 74 0.68 14.71 -5.61
C ARG A 74 -0.61 13.91 -5.90
N PRO A 75 -1.02 12.98 -5.03
CA PRO A 75 -2.21 12.18 -5.22
C PRO A 75 -3.48 13.05 -5.23
N ARG A 76 -4.46 12.63 -6.00
CA ARG A 76 -5.81 13.20 -5.95
C ARG A 76 -6.66 12.35 -5.02
N ARG A 77 -7.49 13.02 -4.23
CA ARG A 77 -8.26 12.39 -3.15
C ARG A 77 -9.29 11.37 -3.67
N GLU A 78 -9.80 11.58 -4.88
CA GLU A 78 -10.74 10.70 -5.58
C GLU A 78 -10.07 9.45 -6.21
N GLN A 79 -8.77 9.28 -5.99
CA GLN A 79 -8.01 8.14 -6.48
C GLN A 79 -7.66 7.18 -5.33
N PRO A 80 -8.45 6.13 -5.06
CA PRO A 80 -8.28 5.25 -3.90
C PRO A 80 -6.86 4.69 -3.79
N TYR A 81 -6.32 4.17 -4.89
CA TYR A 81 -4.97 3.58 -4.92
C TYR A 81 -3.88 4.59 -4.57
N GLN A 82 -3.94 5.80 -5.14
CA GLN A 82 -2.94 6.84 -4.83
C GLN A 82 -3.06 7.31 -3.39
N THR A 83 -4.28 7.42 -2.90
CA THR A 83 -4.57 7.84 -1.52
C THR A 83 -4.07 6.81 -0.52
N MET A 84 -4.36 5.52 -0.71
CA MET A 84 -3.86 4.47 0.19
C MET A 84 -2.34 4.36 0.17
N GLN A 85 -1.70 4.58 -0.98
CA GLN A 85 -0.25 4.58 -1.09
C GLN A 85 0.38 5.74 -0.31
N LEU A 86 -0.22 6.94 -0.35
CA LEU A 86 0.24 8.07 0.46
C LEU A 86 0.06 7.82 1.96
N ILE A 87 -1.05 7.19 2.37
CA ILE A 87 -1.27 6.77 3.75
C ILE A 87 -0.14 5.83 4.21
N GLN A 88 0.13 4.77 3.43
CA GLN A 88 1.21 3.82 3.73
C GLN A 88 2.57 4.54 3.83
N TRP A 89 2.88 5.43 2.91
CA TRP A 89 4.13 6.19 2.93
C TRP A 89 4.28 7.02 4.21
N ASN A 90 3.26 7.80 4.56
CA ASN A 90 3.27 8.62 5.78
C ASN A 90 3.32 7.77 7.05
N TRP A 91 2.58 6.64 7.07
CA TRP A 91 2.64 5.68 8.17
C TRP A 91 4.05 5.11 8.35
N TYR A 92 4.70 4.69 7.28
CA TYR A 92 6.05 4.12 7.34
C TYR A 92 7.09 5.14 7.78
N LEU A 93 6.92 6.42 7.45
CA LEU A 93 7.78 7.50 7.96
C LEU A 93 7.60 7.70 9.46
N GLU A 94 6.35 7.80 9.92
CA GLU A 94 6.04 8.01 11.34
C GLU A 94 6.55 6.85 12.21
N HIS A 95 6.42 5.61 11.73
CA HIS A 95 6.85 4.42 12.43
C HIS A 95 8.33 4.05 12.17
N GLY A 96 9.08 4.91 11.51
CA GLY A 96 10.52 4.79 11.31
C GLY A 96 10.95 3.65 10.38
N ALA A 97 10.01 3.06 9.63
CA ALA A 97 10.32 2.11 8.55
C ALA A 97 10.93 2.82 7.33
N LEU A 98 10.57 4.08 7.14
CA LEU A 98 11.20 5.00 6.20
C LEU A 98 11.80 6.19 6.96
N ARG A 99 12.94 6.69 6.48
CA ARG A 99 13.58 7.91 6.98
C ARG A 99 13.99 8.78 5.80
N PHE A 100 13.69 10.06 5.90
CA PHE A 100 14.13 11.04 4.91
C PHE A 100 15.14 11.99 5.55
N GLU A 101 16.41 11.83 5.19
CA GLU A 101 17.52 12.55 5.77
C GLU A 101 18.46 13.04 4.66
N ASN A 102 18.86 14.30 4.72
CA ASN A 102 19.78 14.92 3.74
C ASN A 102 19.31 14.70 2.28
N GLY A 103 18.00 14.84 2.04
CA GLY A 103 17.41 14.67 0.73
C GLY A 103 17.40 13.23 0.20
N ARG A 104 17.62 12.22 1.05
CA ARG A 104 17.61 10.79 0.69
C ARG A 104 16.62 10.01 1.51
N LEU A 105 15.85 9.17 0.84
CA LEU A 105 14.96 8.20 1.48
C LEU A 105 15.76 6.91 1.79
N ARG A 106 15.63 6.43 3.03
CA ARG A 106 16.24 5.19 3.49
C ARG A 106 15.18 4.25 4.01
N ILE A 107 15.37 2.95 3.82
CA ILE A 107 14.48 1.88 4.30
C ILE A 107 15.13 1.23 5.52
N ASP A 108 14.38 1.14 6.62
CA ASP A 108 14.73 0.30 7.75
C ASP A 108 13.96 -1.03 7.65
N TYR A 109 14.59 -2.03 7.06
CA TYR A 109 14.01 -3.37 6.88
C TYR A 109 13.68 -4.09 8.18
N ARG A 110 14.27 -3.68 9.32
CA ARG A 110 13.96 -4.28 10.62
C ARG A 110 12.63 -3.76 11.16
N ARG A 111 12.32 -2.48 10.91
CA ARG A 111 11.09 -1.83 11.36
C ARG A 111 9.93 -2.00 10.38
N TYR A 112 10.23 -2.26 9.11
CA TYR A 112 9.21 -2.33 8.07
C TYR A 112 8.10 -3.36 8.37
N PRO A 113 8.40 -4.63 8.79
CA PRO A 113 7.36 -5.61 9.09
C PRO A 113 6.40 -5.18 10.21
N GLU A 114 6.91 -4.50 11.23
CA GLU A 114 6.07 -4.00 12.33
C GLU A 114 5.21 -2.82 11.89
N ALA A 115 5.75 -1.91 11.07
CA ALA A 115 4.99 -0.81 10.50
C ALA A 115 3.86 -1.32 9.58
N VAL A 116 4.09 -2.37 8.78
CA VAL A 116 3.06 -3.03 7.99
C VAL A 116 1.99 -3.65 8.89
N SER A 117 2.40 -4.41 9.90
CA SER A 117 1.47 -5.10 10.80
C SER A 117 0.65 -4.12 11.65
N SER A 118 1.23 -3.02 12.09
CA SER A 118 0.51 -2.00 12.86
C SER A 118 -0.51 -1.27 12.01
N LEU A 119 -0.18 -0.96 10.76
CA LEU A 119 -1.14 -0.35 9.82
C LEU A 119 -2.28 -1.31 9.49
N LEU A 120 -1.97 -2.59 9.23
CA LEU A 120 -2.99 -3.61 8.99
C LEU A 120 -3.96 -3.72 10.17
N ARG A 121 -3.44 -3.71 11.40
CA ARG A 121 -4.27 -3.75 12.62
C ARG A 121 -5.18 -2.54 12.70
N GLU A 122 -4.68 -1.35 12.39
CA GLU A 122 -5.49 -0.12 12.40
C GLU A 122 -6.62 -0.19 11.37
N VAL A 123 -6.31 -0.59 10.13
CA VAL A 123 -7.32 -0.77 9.07
C VAL A 123 -8.41 -1.77 9.48
N LEU A 124 -8.01 -2.95 9.97
CA LEU A 124 -8.97 -3.96 10.42
C LEU A 124 -9.81 -3.49 11.62
N THR A 125 -9.25 -2.64 12.49
CA THR A 125 -9.99 -2.06 13.61
C THR A 125 -11.06 -1.09 13.11
N ILE A 126 -10.73 -0.24 12.15
CA ILE A 126 -11.68 0.71 11.53
C ILE A 126 -12.79 -0.05 10.80
N GLN A 127 -12.42 -1.06 9.97
CA GLN A 127 -13.39 -1.88 9.25
C GLN A 127 -14.35 -2.59 10.23
N ARG A 128 -13.81 -3.20 11.28
CA ARG A 128 -14.60 -3.90 12.27
C ARG A 128 -15.55 -2.99 13.06
N ALA A 129 -15.12 -1.78 13.37
CA ALA A 129 -15.95 -0.80 14.06
C ALA A 129 -17.06 -0.23 13.15
N GLY A 130 -16.82 -0.12 11.84
CA GLY A 130 -17.74 0.48 10.89
C GLY A 130 -18.04 1.95 11.20
N ASP A 131 -17.06 2.64 11.80
CA ASP A 131 -17.18 4.06 12.17
C ASP A 131 -16.65 4.93 11.02
N ARG A 132 -17.57 5.51 10.26
CA ARG A 132 -17.28 6.37 9.12
C ARG A 132 -16.48 7.61 9.50
N ASP A 133 -16.78 8.23 10.64
CA ASP A 133 -16.09 9.44 11.07
C ASP A 133 -14.65 9.14 11.47
N ALA A 134 -14.42 8.02 12.16
CA ALA A 134 -13.08 7.54 12.46
C ALA A 134 -12.29 7.18 11.19
N ALA A 135 -12.92 6.55 10.19
CA ALA A 135 -12.32 6.27 8.90
C ALA A 135 -11.90 7.55 8.16
N ASN A 136 -12.78 8.55 8.10
CA ASN A 136 -12.50 9.85 7.49
C ASN A 136 -11.38 10.61 8.23
N ALA A 137 -11.38 10.57 9.56
CA ALA A 137 -10.33 11.17 10.38
C ALA A 137 -8.96 10.49 10.12
N PHE A 138 -8.94 9.16 10.03
CA PHE A 138 -7.76 8.39 9.68
C PHE A 138 -7.21 8.78 8.30
N VAL A 139 -8.05 8.80 7.26
CA VAL A 139 -7.66 9.20 5.91
C VAL A 139 -7.13 10.63 5.90
N THR A 140 -7.82 11.55 6.55
CA THR A 140 -7.40 12.97 6.63
C THR A 140 -6.03 13.12 7.30
N ARG A 141 -5.81 12.43 8.40
CA ARG A 141 -4.55 12.46 9.14
C ARG A 141 -3.38 11.98 8.29
N TRP A 142 -3.54 10.88 7.56
CA TRP A 142 -2.44 10.20 6.89
C TRP A 142 -2.23 10.59 5.43
N THR A 143 -3.07 11.47 4.87
CA THR A 143 -2.92 11.96 3.49
C THR A 143 -2.27 13.35 3.38
N THR A 144 -1.56 13.78 4.41
CA THR A 144 -0.85 15.07 4.39
C THR A 144 0.31 15.00 3.40
N TRP A 145 0.30 15.91 2.42
CA TRP A 145 1.41 16.09 1.49
C TRP A 145 2.34 17.19 2.00
N ARG A 146 3.59 16.83 2.26
CA ARG A 146 4.67 17.74 2.68
C ARG A 146 5.61 17.97 1.50
N PRO A 147 5.59 19.14 0.85
CA PRO A 147 6.39 19.40 -0.36
C PRO A 147 7.89 19.19 -0.15
N GLU A 148 8.42 19.60 0.99
CA GLU A 148 9.83 19.50 1.35
C GLU A 148 10.37 18.05 1.39
N LEU A 149 9.48 17.09 1.48
CA LEU A 149 9.78 15.66 1.48
C LEU A 149 9.19 14.98 0.25
N HIS A 150 7.85 15.03 0.12
CA HIS A 150 7.14 14.25 -0.90
C HIS A 150 7.46 14.73 -2.31
N GLU A 151 7.53 16.06 -2.55
CA GLU A 151 7.84 16.58 -3.87
C GLU A 151 9.30 16.29 -4.28
N VAL A 152 10.24 16.33 -3.33
CA VAL A 152 11.64 15.97 -3.60
C VAL A 152 11.77 14.51 -4.06
N VAL A 153 11.02 13.60 -3.42
CA VAL A 153 10.99 12.18 -3.82
C VAL A 153 10.24 12.01 -5.13
N ALA A 154 9.10 12.68 -5.31
CA ALA A 154 8.30 12.64 -6.54
C ALA A 154 9.10 13.07 -7.76
N GLN A 155 9.87 14.16 -7.64
CA GLN A 155 10.76 14.62 -8.71
C GLN A 155 11.79 13.56 -9.07
N ARG A 156 12.44 12.94 -8.09
CA ARG A 156 13.42 11.88 -8.35
C ARG A 156 12.79 10.63 -8.97
N MET A 157 11.57 10.29 -8.57
CA MET A 157 10.84 9.21 -9.20
C MET A 157 10.57 9.49 -10.68
N ARG A 158 10.15 10.70 -11.05
CA ARG A 158 9.99 11.12 -12.45
C ARG A 158 11.31 11.07 -13.24
N GLU A 159 12.40 11.58 -12.66
CA GLU A 159 13.72 11.59 -13.28
C GLU A 159 14.30 10.18 -13.47
N SER A 160 14.00 9.25 -12.55
CA SER A 160 14.48 7.87 -12.61
C SER A 160 13.67 6.98 -13.55
N GLU A 161 12.53 7.46 -14.03
CA GLU A 161 11.63 6.68 -14.88
C GLU A 161 12.14 6.61 -16.32
N ARG A 162 13.06 5.68 -16.57
CA ARG A 162 13.61 5.40 -17.91
C ARG A 162 12.80 4.38 -18.70
N THR A 163 11.87 3.69 -18.07
CA THR A 163 11.06 2.65 -18.71
C THR A 163 9.81 3.25 -19.32
N ARG A 164 9.77 3.34 -20.64
CA ARG A 164 8.51 3.42 -21.37
C ARG A 164 7.72 2.15 -21.10
N PHE A 165 6.39 2.23 -21.09
CA PHE A 165 5.55 1.06 -21.03
C PHE A 165 5.97 0.08 -22.14
N THR A 166 6.37 -1.13 -21.75
CA THR A 166 6.53 -2.21 -22.72
C THR A 166 5.13 -2.79 -22.94
N ILE A 167 4.60 -2.59 -24.13
CA ILE A 167 3.37 -3.28 -24.53
C ILE A 167 3.75 -4.76 -24.66
N VAL A 168 3.17 -5.59 -23.81
CA VAL A 168 3.31 -7.04 -23.95
C VAL A 168 2.41 -7.45 -25.12
N THR A 169 3.01 -7.80 -26.24
CA THR A 169 2.29 -8.43 -27.35
C THR A 169 2.27 -9.93 -27.09
N TYR A 170 1.07 -10.51 -27.08
CA TYR A 170 0.90 -11.94 -27.00
C TYR A 170 0.85 -12.51 -28.42
N GLU A 171 1.85 -13.25 -28.83
CA GLU A 171 1.89 -13.90 -30.17
C GLU A 171 0.64 -14.73 -30.46
N ALA A 172 0.02 -15.31 -29.41
CA ALA A 172 -1.23 -16.06 -29.54
C ALA A 172 -2.43 -15.19 -29.94
N LEU A 173 -2.35 -13.86 -29.80
CA LEU A 173 -3.40 -12.91 -30.21
C LEU A 173 -3.12 -12.28 -31.59
N ASP A 174 -1.89 -12.40 -32.06
CA ASP A 174 -1.50 -12.03 -33.43
C ASP A 174 -1.88 -13.19 -34.35
N GLY A 175 -3.19 -13.36 -34.61
CA GLY A 175 -3.66 -14.35 -35.58
C GLY A 175 -3.01 -14.14 -36.97
N PRO A 176 -2.98 -15.16 -37.83
CA PRO A 176 -2.34 -15.04 -39.13
C PRO A 176 -2.95 -13.86 -39.89
N ARG A 177 -2.10 -12.85 -40.17
CA ARG A 177 -2.50 -11.74 -41.04
C ARG A 177 -2.88 -12.33 -42.40
N ARG A 178 -4.17 -12.28 -42.73
CA ARG A 178 -4.69 -12.63 -44.05
C ARG A 178 -4.37 -11.53 -45.04
#